data_741da58e236508753f099ba1246e5f14
#
_entry.id   741da58e236508753f099ba1246e5f14
#
_cell.length_a   1.000
_cell.length_b   1.000
_cell.length_c   1.000
_cell.angle_alpha   90.00
_cell.angle_beta   90.00
_cell.angle_gamma   90.00
#
_symmetry.space_group_name_H-M   'P 1'
#
loop_
_entity.id
_entity.type
_entity.pdbx_description
1 polymer ?
#
loop_
_entity_poly.entity_id
_entity_poly.type
_entity_poly.pdbx_seq_one_letter_code
_entity_poly.pdbx_strand_id
1 'polypeptide(L)'
;MGTNIYARLHPDNKERSKLALQIKDAIMTNEPDVYDQIENILEEYKEKYPVIHLGKRSAGWKFLWAPNPKYYRDNKRSIDLFLHREDVLLYNEYGDILTPQEVWDDYANCDGLTDEDWNKEHPEDNWMYESHHDIITTEGLRFASTNDFS
;
A
#
# COMPACT_ATOMS: atom_id res chain seq x y z
N MET A 1 -0.37 -3.92 18.32
CA MET A 1 0.32 -3.13 17.30
C MET A 1 -0.23 -3.44 15.94
N GLY A 2 -0.28 -2.46 15.07
CA GLY A 2 -0.79 -2.63 13.73
C GLY A 2 0.26 -3.11 12.75
N THR A 3 -0.18 -3.61 11.62
CA THR A 3 0.69 -4.02 10.53
C THR A 3 0.19 -3.37 9.24
N ASN A 4 1.06 -2.61 8.60
CA ASN A 4 0.77 -2.01 7.31
C ASN A 4 1.23 -2.96 6.19
N ILE A 5 0.44 -3.03 5.13
CA ILE A 5 0.72 -3.85 3.96
C ILE A 5 0.89 -2.95 2.76
N TYR A 6 1.94 -3.18 2.00
CA TYR A 6 2.33 -2.35 0.87
C TYR A 6 2.46 -3.19 -0.40
N ALA A 7 2.31 -2.52 -1.52
CA ALA A 7 2.65 -3.06 -2.82
C ALA A 7 3.64 -2.11 -3.50
N ARG A 8 4.73 -2.63 -4.00
CA ARG A 8 5.67 -1.85 -4.78
C ARG A 8 5.59 -2.30 -6.23
N LEU A 9 5.34 -1.36 -7.12
CA LEU A 9 5.46 -1.62 -8.55
C LEU A 9 6.93 -1.67 -8.91
N HIS A 10 7.31 -2.59 -9.76
CA HIS A 10 8.69 -2.71 -10.20
C HIS A 10 8.76 -2.95 -11.71
N PRO A 11 9.83 -2.47 -12.36
CA PRO A 11 10.00 -2.67 -13.78
C PRO A 11 10.36 -4.11 -14.12
N ASP A 12 10.18 -4.49 -15.38
CA ASP A 12 10.67 -5.76 -15.88
C ASP A 12 12.21 -5.76 -15.96
N ASN A 13 12.80 -6.90 -16.29
CA ASN A 13 14.25 -7.05 -16.33
C ASN A 13 14.92 -6.12 -17.33
N LYS A 14 14.27 -5.86 -18.46
CA LYS A 14 14.80 -4.95 -19.47
C LYS A 14 14.90 -3.52 -18.94
N GLU A 15 13.83 -3.06 -18.31
CA GLU A 15 13.79 -1.72 -17.73
C GLU A 15 14.73 -1.59 -16.52
N ARG A 16 14.84 -2.64 -15.71
CA ARG A 16 15.79 -2.69 -14.59
C ARG A 16 17.22 -2.52 -15.06
N SER A 17 17.58 -3.23 -16.13
CA SER A 17 18.93 -3.14 -16.72
C SER A 17 19.21 -1.75 -17.25
N LYS A 18 18.23 -1.14 -17.89
CA LYS A 18 18.35 0.23 -18.40
C LYS A 18 18.57 1.24 -17.27
N LEU A 19 17.77 1.13 -16.21
CA LEU A 19 17.90 2.02 -15.05
C LEU A 19 19.22 1.83 -14.32
N ALA A 20 19.66 0.58 -14.15
CA ALA A 20 20.96 0.28 -13.54
C ALA A 20 22.10 0.89 -14.34
N LEU A 21 22.04 0.82 -15.68
CA LEU A 21 23.03 1.43 -16.55
C LEU A 21 23.03 2.96 -16.42
N GLN A 22 21.88 3.59 -16.36
CA GLN A 22 21.77 5.04 -16.19
C GLN A 22 22.40 5.48 -14.87
N ILE A 23 22.17 4.76 -13.78
CA ILE A 23 22.77 5.08 -12.48
C ILE A 23 24.27 4.86 -12.51
N LYS A 24 24.71 3.75 -13.12
CA LYS A 24 26.14 3.46 -13.27
C LYS A 24 26.84 4.57 -14.05
N ASP A 25 26.28 4.99 -15.16
CA ASP A 25 26.87 6.06 -15.99
C ASP A 25 26.96 7.37 -15.21
N ALA A 26 25.90 7.69 -14.42
CA ALA A 26 25.91 8.90 -13.60
C ALA A 26 26.97 8.84 -12.51
N ILE A 27 27.14 7.67 -11.84
CA ILE A 27 28.17 7.49 -10.81
C ILE A 27 29.58 7.61 -11.39
N MET A 28 29.77 7.14 -12.61
CA MET A 28 31.08 7.12 -13.25
C MET A 28 31.47 8.46 -13.90
N THR A 29 30.56 9.42 -13.93
CA THR A 29 30.89 10.74 -14.48
C THR A 29 31.77 11.55 -13.50
N ASN A 30 32.58 12.44 -14.04
CA ASN A 30 33.37 13.37 -13.23
C ASN A 30 32.69 14.75 -13.12
N GLU A 31 31.43 14.83 -13.49
CA GLU A 31 30.66 16.08 -13.41
C GLU A 31 30.37 16.45 -11.95
N PRO A 32 30.40 17.77 -11.62
CA PRO A 32 30.13 18.18 -10.23
C PRO A 32 28.69 17.95 -9.77
N ASP A 33 27.76 17.77 -10.70
CA ASP A 33 26.34 17.58 -10.41
C ASP A 33 25.91 16.10 -10.36
N VAL A 34 26.83 15.18 -10.08
CA VAL A 34 26.59 13.75 -10.09
C VAL A 34 25.46 13.36 -9.14
N TYR A 35 25.36 13.95 -7.96
CA TYR A 35 24.29 13.65 -7.01
C TYR A 35 22.93 14.10 -7.54
N ASP A 36 22.87 15.26 -8.18
CA ASP A 36 21.63 15.75 -8.78
C ASP A 36 21.17 14.83 -9.92
N GLN A 37 22.09 14.34 -10.72
CA GLN A 37 21.78 13.39 -11.79
C GLN A 37 21.18 12.11 -11.25
N ILE A 38 21.76 11.54 -10.19
CA ILE A 38 21.27 10.32 -9.56
C ILE A 38 19.90 10.55 -8.92
N GLU A 39 19.72 11.66 -8.22
CA GLU A 39 18.43 12.01 -7.61
C GLU A 39 17.32 12.15 -8.64
N ASN A 40 17.61 12.77 -9.79
CA ASN A 40 16.63 12.90 -10.87
C ASN A 40 16.21 11.54 -11.42
N ILE A 41 17.17 10.63 -11.61
CA ILE A 41 16.87 9.27 -12.06
C ILE A 41 15.98 8.55 -11.06
N LEU A 42 16.29 8.66 -9.76
CA LEU A 42 15.53 8.04 -8.70
C LEU A 42 14.11 8.61 -8.58
N GLU A 43 13.94 9.91 -8.75
CA GLU A 43 12.63 10.56 -8.70
C GLU A 43 11.74 10.08 -9.84
N GLU A 44 12.27 10.01 -11.06
CA GLU A 44 11.54 9.45 -12.20
C GLU A 44 11.14 7.99 -11.97
N TYR A 45 12.05 7.22 -11.37
CA TYR A 45 11.80 5.83 -11.02
C TYR A 45 10.64 5.72 -10.02
N LYS A 46 10.66 6.52 -8.96
CA LYS A 46 9.62 6.51 -7.93
C LYS A 46 8.25 6.92 -8.49
N GLU A 47 8.24 7.87 -9.40
CA GLU A 47 7.00 8.35 -10.02
C GLU A 47 6.38 7.28 -10.91
N LYS A 48 7.20 6.57 -11.67
CA LYS A 48 6.77 5.53 -12.59
C LYS A 48 6.44 4.21 -11.89
N TYR A 49 7.15 3.90 -10.80
CA TYR A 49 7.00 2.67 -10.04
C TYR A 49 6.81 2.97 -8.55
N PRO A 50 5.63 3.48 -8.18
CA PRO A 50 5.39 3.92 -6.81
C PRO A 50 5.19 2.77 -5.83
N VAL A 51 5.34 3.10 -4.55
CA VAL A 51 4.89 2.25 -3.44
C VAL A 51 3.44 2.60 -3.14
N ILE A 52 2.61 1.59 -3.02
CA ILE A 52 1.18 1.73 -2.77
C ILE A 52 0.88 1.16 -1.39
N HIS A 53 0.22 1.94 -0.55
CA HIS A 53 -0.27 1.46 0.73
C HIS A 53 -1.59 0.72 0.50
N LEU A 54 -1.57 -0.60 0.63
CA LEU A 54 -2.74 -1.43 0.37
C LEU A 54 -3.74 -1.39 1.51
N GLY A 55 -3.26 -1.45 2.73
CA GLY A 55 -4.14 -1.51 3.87
C GLY A 55 -3.39 -1.64 5.18
N LYS A 56 -4.17 -1.76 6.24
CA LYS A 56 -3.64 -1.74 7.59
C LYS A 56 -4.48 -2.63 8.49
N ARG A 57 -3.81 -3.45 9.28
CA ARG A 57 -4.43 -4.16 10.39
C ARG A 57 -3.90 -3.54 11.68
N SER A 58 -4.77 -2.83 12.41
CA SER A 58 -4.42 -2.27 13.70
C SER A 58 -4.87 -3.20 14.82
N ALA A 59 -4.09 -3.27 15.89
CA ALA A 59 -4.44 -4.10 17.04
C ALA A 59 -5.81 -3.68 17.59
N GLY A 60 -6.72 -4.66 17.70
CA GLY A 60 -8.08 -4.42 18.17
C GLY A 60 -9.07 -3.92 17.12
N TRP A 61 -8.62 -3.67 15.88
CA TRP A 61 -9.47 -3.15 14.82
C TRP A 61 -9.51 -4.09 13.62
N LYS A 62 -10.60 -4.01 12.86
CA LYS A 62 -10.74 -4.75 11.60
C LYS A 62 -9.74 -4.25 10.56
N PHE A 63 -9.39 -5.13 9.61
CA PHE A 63 -8.53 -4.75 8.49
C PHE A 63 -9.17 -3.62 7.67
N LEU A 64 -8.38 -2.63 7.33
CA LEU A 64 -8.84 -1.45 6.60
C LEU A 64 -8.03 -1.31 5.32
N TRP A 65 -8.73 -1.36 4.18
CA TRP A 65 -8.12 -1.17 2.87
C TRP A 65 -7.91 0.31 2.58
N ALA A 66 -6.81 0.65 1.92
CA ALA A 66 -6.58 2.00 1.42
C ALA A 66 -7.21 2.15 0.03
N PRO A 67 -8.02 3.19 -0.21
CA PRO A 67 -8.57 3.40 -1.54
C PRO A 67 -7.47 3.85 -2.50
N ASN A 68 -7.41 3.24 -3.67
CA ASN A 68 -6.46 3.64 -4.71
C ASN A 68 -7.05 3.31 -6.09
N PRO A 69 -8.01 4.12 -6.56
CA PRO A 69 -8.77 3.82 -7.78
C PRO A 69 -7.93 3.75 -9.05
N LYS A 70 -6.70 4.25 -9.02
CA LYS A 70 -5.77 4.12 -10.14
C LYS A 70 -5.34 2.67 -10.36
N TYR A 71 -5.29 1.86 -9.29
CA TYR A 71 -4.75 0.50 -9.35
C TYR A 71 -5.79 -0.58 -9.07
N TYR A 72 -6.77 -0.32 -8.23
CA TYR A 72 -7.85 -1.28 -7.94
C TYR A 72 -9.10 -0.54 -7.48
N ARG A 73 -10.24 -1.21 -7.67
CA ARG A 73 -11.53 -0.70 -7.23
C ARG A 73 -11.92 -1.32 -5.89
N ASP A 74 -13.08 -0.96 -5.40
CA ASP A 74 -13.57 -1.36 -4.07
C ASP A 74 -14.27 -2.73 -4.07
N ASN A 75 -13.74 -3.69 -4.84
CA ASN A 75 -14.27 -5.04 -4.88
C ASN A 75 -13.14 -6.07 -4.86
N LYS A 76 -13.46 -7.26 -4.39
CA LYS A 76 -12.47 -8.34 -4.20
C LYS A 76 -11.79 -8.74 -5.48
N ARG A 77 -12.53 -8.80 -6.57
CA ARG A 77 -11.96 -9.19 -7.87
C ARG A 77 -10.90 -8.22 -8.34
N SER A 78 -11.18 -6.93 -8.25
CA SER A 78 -10.23 -5.89 -8.67
C SER A 78 -8.97 -5.92 -7.81
N ILE A 79 -9.13 -6.03 -6.51
CA ILE A 79 -8.01 -6.13 -5.57
C ILE A 79 -7.18 -7.38 -5.87
N ASP A 80 -7.82 -8.53 -6.04
CA ASP A 80 -7.13 -9.79 -6.30
C ASP A 80 -6.35 -9.76 -7.61
N LEU A 81 -6.92 -9.18 -8.66
CA LEU A 81 -6.22 -8.99 -9.93
C LEU A 81 -4.97 -8.13 -9.75
N PHE A 82 -5.07 -7.07 -8.96
CA PHE A 82 -3.91 -6.23 -8.66
C PHE A 82 -2.84 -6.99 -7.89
N LEU A 83 -3.23 -7.76 -6.87
CA LEU A 83 -2.28 -8.51 -6.04
C LEU A 83 -1.52 -9.56 -6.85
N HIS A 84 -2.11 -10.08 -7.92
CA HIS A 84 -1.50 -11.12 -8.76
C HIS A 84 -0.71 -10.56 -9.95
N ARG A 85 -0.58 -9.24 -10.08
CA ARG A 85 0.20 -8.65 -11.19
C ARG A 85 1.67 -9.04 -11.06
N GLU A 86 2.30 -9.36 -12.18
CA GLU A 86 3.72 -9.73 -12.23
C GLU A 86 4.65 -8.58 -11.80
N ASP A 87 4.20 -7.34 -12.01
CA ASP A 87 4.99 -6.14 -11.69
C ASP A 87 4.75 -5.64 -10.26
N VAL A 88 4.07 -6.41 -9.41
CA VAL A 88 3.73 -6.04 -8.03
C VAL A 88 4.46 -6.93 -7.05
N LEU A 89 5.17 -6.30 -6.12
CA LEU A 89 5.80 -6.96 -4.99
C LEU A 89 5.03 -6.59 -3.73
N LEU A 90 4.49 -7.60 -3.04
CA LEU A 90 3.73 -7.40 -1.80
C LEU A 90 4.65 -7.57 -0.59
N TYR A 91 4.54 -6.68 0.38
CA TYR A 91 5.33 -6.78 1.60
C TYR A 91 4.66 -6.05 2.76
N ASN A 92 5.07 -6.37 3.98
CA ASN A 92 4.59 -5.69 5.18
C ASN A 92 5.61 -4.65 5.65
N GLU A 93 5.25 -3.91 6.70
CA GLU A 93 6.13 -2.85 7.23
C GLU A 93 7.44 -3.38 7.82
N TYR A 94 7.55 -4.67 8.05
CA TYR A 94 8.76 -5.31 8.56
C TYR A 94 9.66 -5.81 7.43
N GLY A 95 9.25 -5.63 6.18
CA GLY A 95 10.03 -6.06 5.03
C GLY A 95 9.81 -7.50 4.60
N ASP A 96 8.87 -8.21 5.23
CA ASP A 96 8.54 -9.59 4.84
C ASP A 96 7.78 -9.59 3.52
N ILE A 97 8.25 -10.40 2.57
CA ILE A 97 7.59 -10.55 1.27
C ILE A 97 6.36 -11.44 1.45
N LEU A 98 5.24 -11.00 0.91
CA LEU A 98 3.95 -11.69 1.04
C LEU A 98 3.47 -12.21 -0.30
N THR A 99 2.74 -13.33 -0.26
CA THR A 99 1.95 -13.79 -1.41
C THR A 99 0.57 -13.17 -1.39
N PRO A 100 -0.15 -13.12 -2.52
CA PRO A 100 -1.55 -12.67 -2.53
C PRO A 100 -2.42 -13.44 -1.53
N GLN A 101 -2.20 -14.75 -1.40
CA GLN A 101 -2.94 -15.58 -0.44
C GLN A 101 -2.69 -15.14 1.00
N GLU A 102 -1.45 -14.81 1.34
CA GLU A 102 -1.12 -14.34 2.69
C GLU A 102 -1.80 -13.01 3.01
N VAL A 103 -1.92 -12.11 2.02
CA VAL A 103 -2.65 -10.85 2.21
C VAL A 103 -4.12 -11.13 2.48
N TRP A 104 -4.76 -12.01 1.69
CA TRP A 104 -6.16 -12.37 1.92
C TRP A 104 -6.37 -13.11 3.24
N ASP A 105 -5.44 -13.96 3.64
CA ASP A 105 -5.51 -14.67 4.92
C ASP A 105 -5.42 -13.68 6.09
N ASP A 106 -4.55 -12.70 6.00
CA ASP A 106 -4.44 -11.66 7.02
C ASP A 106 -5.73 -10.85 7.13
N TYR A 107 -6.31 -10.51 6.00
CA TYR A 107 -7.62 -9.83 5.97
C TYR A 107 -8.71 -10.71 6.61
N ALA A 108 -8.79 -11.98 6.21
CA ALA A 108 -9.84 -12.90 6.67
C ALA A 108 -9.73 -13.22 8.16
N ASN A 109 -8.52 -13.26 8.69
CA ASN A 109 -8.26 -13.60 10.08
C ASN A 109 -8.26 -12.40 11.03
N CYS A 110 -8.49 -11.20 10.51
CA CYS A 110 -8.57 -9.98 11.31
C CYS A 110 -9.99 -9.79 11.83
N ASP A 111 -10.21 -10.06 13.10
CA ASP A 111 -11.52 -10.04 13.76
C ASP A 111 -11.73 -8.88 14.73
N GLY A 112 -10.96 -7.80 14.57
CA GLY A 112 -11.06 -6.63 15.44
C GLY A 112 -12.36 -5.84 15.30
N LEU A 113 -12.47 -4.73 16.03
CA LEU A 113 -13.65 -3.86 16.01
C LEU A 113 -13.64 -2.93 14.80
N THR A 114 -14.82 -2.58 14.34
CA THR A 114 -15.01 -1.45 13.41
C THR A 114 -15.16 -0.16 14.23
N ASP A 115 -15.00 0.99 13.57
CA ASP A 115 -15.26 2.27 14.22
C ASP A 115 -16.72 2.34 14.71
N GLU A 116 -17.64 1.80 13.94
CA GLU A 116 -19.05 1.71 14.33
C GLU A 116 -19.25 0.87 15.59
N ASP A 117 -18.60 -0.30 15.65
CA ASP A 117 -18.69 -1.18 16.83
C ASP A 117 -18.11 -0.49 18.07
N TRP A 118 -16.96 0.19 17.89
CA TRP A 118 -16.33 0.91 19.01
C TRP A 118 -17.24 2.02 19.54
N ASN A 119 -17.88 2.76 18.63
CA ASN A 119 -18.79 3.83 19.01
C ASN A 119 -20.03 3.33 19.74
N LYS A 120 -20.51 2.12 19.38
CA LYS A 120 -21.63 1.49 20.10
C LYS A 120 -21.27 1.12 21.54
N GLU A 121 -20.02 0.69 21.76
CA GLU A 121 -19.51 0.36 23.08
C GLU A 121 -19.14 1.59 23.91
N HIS A 122 -18.86 2.71 23.25
CA HIS A 122 -18.41 3.96 23.86
C HIS A 122 -19.24 5.15 23.37
N PRO A 123 -20.56 5.18 23.68
CA PRO A 123 -21.44 6.20 23.13
C PRO A 123 -21.10 7.64 23.56
N GLU A 124 -20.41 7.81 24.67
CA GLU A 124 -19.97 9.13 25.16
C GLU A 124 -18.68 9.63 24.47
N ASP A 125 -17.96 8.75 23.75
CA ASP A 125 -16.70 9.06 23.08
C ASP A 125 -16.86 8.78 21.59
N ASN A 126 -17.42 9.70 20.84
CA ASN A 126 -17.70 9.49 19.41
C ASN A 126 -16.66 10.12 18.47
N TRP A 127 -15.51 10.53 19.01
CA TRP A 127 -14.47 11.19 18.21
C TRP A 127 -13.92 10.29 17.09
N MET A 128 -13.84 8.98 17.31
CA MET A 128 -13.38 8.02 16.30
C MET A 128 -14.31 8.02 15.09
N TYR A 129 -15.61 8.04 15.33
CA TYR A 129 -16.61 8.08 14.27
C TYR A 129 -16.52 9.37 13.45
N GLU A 130 -16.32 10.49 14.11
CA GLU A 130 -16.22 11.79 13.45
C GLU A 130 -14.93 11.94 12.66
N SER A 131 -13.83 11.35 13.14
CA SER A 131 -12.50 11.51 12.55
C SER A 131 -12.13 10.44 11.54
N HIS A 132 -12.69 9.23 11.67
CA HIS A 132 -12.29 8.06 10.90
C HIS A 132 -13.50 7.30 10.39
N HIS A 133 -14.11 7.81 9.33
CA HIS A 133 -15.22 7.14 8.68
C HIS A 133 -14.74 6.02 7.77
N ASP A 134 -15.13 4.79 8.09
CA ASP A 134 -14.92 3.65 7.21
C ASP A 134 -16.03 3.61 6.16
N ILE A 135 -15.66 3.22 4.95
CA ILE A 135 -16.61 2.95 3.88
C ILE A 135 -16.70 1.44 3.74
N ILE A 136 -17.92 0.90 3.91
CA ILE A 136 -18.16 -0.53 3.77
C ILE A 136 -18.80 -0.78 2.41
N THR A 137 -18.14 -1.59 1.58
CA THR A 137 -18.63 -1.91 0.24
C THR A 137 -19.77 -2.91 0.28
N THR A 138 -20.43 -3.13 -0.86
CA THR A 138 -21.50 -4.13 -0.98
C THR A 138 -21.00 -5.54 -0.69
N GLU A 139 -19.71 -5.80 -0.87
CA GLU A 139 -19.11 -7.11 -0.56
C GLU A 139 -18.62 -7.22 0.89
N GLY A 140 -18.81 -6.17 1.68
CA GLY A 140 -18.40 -6.16 3.08
C GLY A 140 -16.94 -5.77 3.31
N LEU A 141 -16.25 -5.28 2.30
CA LEU A 141 -14.88 -4.77 2.45
C LEU A 141 -14.91 -3.40 3.12
N ARG A 142 -13.97 -3.18 4.04
CA ARG A 142 -13.84 -1.89 4.73
C ARG A 142 -12.69 -1.10 4.09
N PHE A 143 -13.02 0.10 3.65
CA PHE A 143 -12.06 1.04 3.08
C PHE A 143 -11.97 2.28 3.95
N ALA A 144 -10.78 2.85 4.06
CA ALA A 144 -10.62 4.19 4.63
C ALA A 144 -11.29 5.22 3.72
N SER A 145 -11.75 6.32 4.28
CA SER A 145 -12.35 7.41 3.51
C SER A 145 -11.31 8.12 2.62
N THR A 146 -10.04 8.04 3.01
CA THR A 146 -8.90 8.56 2.24
C THR A 146 -7.77 7.54 2.27
N ASN A 147 -6.78 7.68 1.40
CA ASN A 147 -5.61 6.82 1.43
C ASN A 147 -4.50 7.32 2.37
N ASP A 148 -4.78 8.36 3.14
CA ASP A 148 -3.85 8.92 4.12
C ASP A 148 -4.35 8.58 5.53
N PHE A 149 -4.09 7.36 5.97
CA PHE A 149 -4.59 6.85 7.25
C PHE A 149 -3.54 6.02 8.00
N SER A 150 -2.33 6.34 7.90
CA SER A 150 -1.24 5.58 8.53
C SER A 150 -1.34 5.49 10.07
#